data_a335f376889ba0e32fd3a83c2d9a706e
#
_entry.id   a335f376889ba0e32fd3a83c2d9a706e
#
_cell.length_a   1.000
_cell.length_b   1.000
_cell.length_c   1.000
_cell.angle_alpha   90.00
_cell.angle_beta   90.00
_cell.angle_gamma   90.00
#
_symmetry.space_group_name_H-M   'P 1'
#
loop_
_entity.id
_entity.type
_entity.pdbx_description
1 polymer ?
#
loop_
_entity_poly.entity_id
_entity_poly.type
_entity_poly.pdbx_seq_one_letter_code
_entity_poly.pdbx_strand_id
1 'polypeptide(L)'
;GGGASHAGGTKANKPVPGETAPEFLYDEWANTGENTANMVKSSLIYQCAVEHDPVRCDFIWFNVSNFLNQSPDAHRIIDEVFPNISTIVVADPWWTWTAKYADYVLPATSLWEYWDLYDRAPWVFLVKPAIEPLGESKSDCEMMTMLAERVGLGDLWSKTPEEWVRSWPNPDSSAFEGFDFDEAIKEGMWGMPTGIYDEPLIVFEDQQYQTPTGRFEFYTEDMVEFDEQVPTHTPA
;
A
#
# COMPACT_ATOMS: atom_id res chain seq x y z
N GLY A 1 -6.56 -6.99 3.40
CA GLY A 1 -5.88 -5.74 3.15
C GLY A 1 -4.43 -5.87 3.57
N GLY A 2 -3.56 -6.17 2.60
CA GLY A 2 -2.14 -6.11 2.83
C GLY A 2 -1.73 -4.65 2.94
N GLY A 3 -1.87 -4.08 4.11
CA GLY A 3 -1.14 -2.86 4.39
C GLY A 3 0.32 -3.20 4.19
N ALA A 4 1.00 -2.53 3.28
CA ALA A 4 2.44 -2.55 3.23
C ALA A 4 2.91 -2.31 4.66
N SER A 5 3.52 -3.30 5.28
CA SER A 5 4.09 -3.09 6.60
C SER A 5 5.28 -2.20 6.38
N HIS A 6 5.18 -0.99 6.79
CA HIS A 6 6.30 -0.08 6.84
C HIS A 6 7.17 -0.44 8.04
N ALA A 7 7.75 -1.64 8.00
CA ALA A 7 8.92 -1.90 8.80
C ALA A 7 10.05 -1.09 8.20
N GLY A 8 10.39 -0.01 8.86
CA GLY A 8 11.56 0.82 8.67
C GLY A 8 12.16 0.89 7.27
N GLY A 9 11.66 1.79 6.44
CA GLY A 9 12.50 2.46 5.46
C GLY A 9 13.12 1.65 4.33
N THR A 10 12.44 0.68 3.77
CA THR A 10 12.78 0.27 2.41
C THR A 10 12.33 1.38 1.48
N LYS A 11 13.27 2.18 1.00
CA LYS A 11 13.05 3.26 0.02
C LYS A 11 12.66 2.67 -1.34
N ALA A 12 11.55 1.93 -1.41
CA ALA A 12 11.11 1.28 -2.63
C ALA A 12 10.41 2.24 -3.60
N ASN A 13 9.95 3.38 -3.13
CA ASN A 13 9.21 4.33 -3.95
C ASN A 13 10.07 5.54 -4.28
N LYS A 14 11.02 5.37 -5.20
CA LYS A 14 11.55 6.56 -5.87
C LYS A 14 10.46 7.11 -6.78
N PRO A 15 10.21 8.43 -6.77
CA PRO A 15 9.33 9.04 -7.76
C PRO A 15 9.80 8.69 -9.16
N VAL A 16 8.86 8.56 -10.09
CA VAL A 16 9.19 8.38 -11.50
C VAL A 16 10.13 9.52 -11.90
N PRO A 17 11.29 9.22 -12.51
CA PRO A 17 12.22 10.26 -12.90
C PRO A 17 11.54 11.30 -13.80
N GLY A 18 11.54 12.57 -13.39
CA GLY A 18 11.00 13.68 -14.15
C GLY A 18 9.68 14.26 -13.67
N GLU A 19 8.98 13.62 -12.72
CA GLU A 19 7.80 14.21 -12.11
C GLU A 19 8.09 14.57 -10.66
N THR A 20 8.01 15.86 -10.34
CA THR A 20 7.89 16.33 -8.96
C THR A 20 6.41 16.43 -8.64
N ALA A 21 5.99 15.81 -7.53
CA ALA A 21 4.67 16.05 -7.02
C ALA A 21 4.45 17.53 -6.75
N PRO A 22 3.25 18.04 -6.92
CA PRO A 22 2.92 19.39 -6.49
C PRO A 22 3.31 19.60 -5.03
N GLU A 23 3.97 20.70 -4.74
CA GLU A 23 4.55 21.03 -3.43
C GLU A 23 3.54 20.91 -2.28
N PHE A 24 2.29 21.28 -2.53
CA PHE A 24 1.19 21.20 -1.55
C PHE A 24 0.83 19.77 -1.10
N LEU A 25 1.17 18.74 -1.88
CA LEU A 25 0.92 17.35 -1.48
C LEU A 25 1.91 16.88 -0.40
N TYR A 26 3.03 17.57 -0.23
CA TYR A 26 4.06 17.20 0.74
C TYR A 26 3.83 17.81 2.12
N ASP A 27 3.43 19.09 2.18
CA ASP A 27 3.48 19.85 3.42
C ASP A 27 2.23 19.73 4.28
N GLU A 28 1.05 19.60 3.67
CA GLU A 28 -0.21 19.62 4.42
C GLU A 28 -0.98 18.29 4.39
N TRP A 29 -0.86 17.53 3.30
CA TRP A 29 -1.80 16.44 2.99
C TRP A 29 -1.14 15.09 2.78
N ALA A 30 0.14 15.05 2.53
CA ALA A 30 0.87 13.83 2.34
C ALA A 30 1.45 13.32 3.66
N ASN A 31 1.62 12.02 3.74
CA ASN A 31 2.40 11.42 4.81
C ASN A 31 3.86 11.79 4.58
N THR A 32 4.38 12.76 5.31
CA THR A 32 5.63 13.50 5.07
C THR A 32 6.92 12.73 5.38
N GLY A 33 6.99 11.45 5.13
CA GLY A 33 8.29 10.79 5.06
C GLY A 33 9.02 11.24 3.79
N GLU A 34 10.33 11.43 3.83
CA GLU A 34 11.20 11.90 2.71
C GLU A 34 11.02 11.15 1.38
N ASN A 35 10.14 10.17 1.29
CA ASN A 35 9.97 9.27 0.15
C ASN A 35 8.52 9.05 -0.28
N THR A 36 7.58 9.81 0.20
CA THR A 36 6.15 9.67 -0.12
C THR A 36 5.75 10.68 -1.19
N ALA A 37 6.35 10.56 -2.36
CA ALA A 37 5.89 11.31 -3.52
C ALA A 37 4.42 10.97 -3.80
N ASN A 38 3.60 11.98 -4.02
CA ASN A 38 2.25 11.86 -4.59
C ASN A 38 1.23 11.07 -3.75
N MET A 39 1.35 11.06 -2.43
CA MET A 39 0.38 10.39 -1.57
C MET A 39 -0.58 11.37 -0.91
N VAL A 40 -1.86 11.17 -1.15
CA VAL A 40 -2.94 11.82 -0.42
C VAL A 40 -3.56 10.79 0.54
N LYS A 41 -3.91 11.20 1.75
CA LYS A 41 -4.58 10.32 2.71
C LYS A 41 -5.90 9.83 2.11
N SER A 42 -6.17 8.54 2.20
CA SER A 42 -7.43 7.95 1.68
C SER A 42 -8.69 8.53 2.32
N SER A 43 -8.58 9.06 3.56
CA SER A 43 -9.66 9.77 4.22
C SER A 43 -10.08 11.08 3.53
N LEU A 44 -9.23 11.62 2.66
CA LEU A 44 -9.50 12.84 1.90
C LEU A 44 -10.16 12.59 0.55
N ILE A 45 -10.59 11.37 0.27
CA ILE A 45 -11.19 11.04 -1.03
C ILE A 45 -12.42 11.90 -1.35
N TYR A 46 -13.22 12.24 -0.33
CA TYR A 46 -14.37 13.13 -0.48
C TYR A 46 -13.92 14.53 -0.95
N GLN A 47 -12.98 15.15 -0.24
CA GLN A 47 -12.47 16.45 -0.60
C GLN A 47 -11.87 16.46 -2.01
N CYS A 48 -11.11 15.43 -2.36
CA CYS A 48 -10.52 15.34 -3.69
C CYS A 48 -11.57 15.13 -4.80
N ALA A 49 -12.57 14.29 -4.58
CA ALA A 49 -13.55 13.95 -5.61
C ALA A 49 -14.68 14.98 -5.74
N VAL A 50 -15.14 15.54 -4.61
CA VAL A 50 -16.31 16.43 -4.55
C VAL A 50 -15.92 17.90 -4.51
N GLU A 51 -14.95 18.24 -3.65
CA GLU A 51 -14.52 19.63 -3.43
C GLU A 51 -13.34 20.02 -4.33
N HIS A 52 -12.66 19.04 -4.92
CA HIS A 52 -11.47 19.20 -5.76
C HIS A 52 -10.27 19.81 -5.01
N ASP A 53 -10.21 19.57 -3.72
CA ASP A 53 -9.20 20.07 -2.81
C ASP A 53 -8.55 18.91 -2.01
N PRO A 54 -7.24 18.83 -1.88
CA PRO A 54 -6.18 19.65 -2.50
C PRO A 54 -5.96 19.34 -3.98
N VAL A 55 -6.50 18.24 -4.48
CA VAL A 55 -6.33 17.79 -5.86
C VAL A 55 -7.63 17.20 -6.38
N ARG A 56 -7.93 17.44 -7.66
CA ARG A 56 -9.08 16.84 -8.32
C ARG A 56 -8.83 15.35 -8.58
N CYS A 57 -9.80 14.51 -8.21
CA CYS A 57 -9.79 13.08 -8.47
C CYS A 57 -10.81 12.70 -9.54
N ASP A 58 -10.38 12.60 -10.80
CA ASP A 58 -11.25 12.20 -11.93
C ASP A 58 -11.11 10.72 -12.29
N PHE A 59 -10.04 10.08 -11.85
CA PHE A 59 -9.73 8.68 -12.12
C PHE A 59 -9.23 8.01 -10.85
N ILE A 60 -9.72 6.81 -10.59
CA ILE A 60 -9.23 5.99 -9.51
C ILE A 60 -9.07 4.53 -9.95
N TRP A 61 -7.97 3.92 -9.52
CA TRP A 61 -7.72 2.51 -9.70
C TRP A 61 -7.54 1.85 -8.34
N PHE A 62 -8.45 0.99 -7.98
CA PHE A 62 -8.36 0.16 -6.79
C PHE A 62 -7.71 -1.16 -7.13
N ASN A 63 -6.61 -1.47 -6.48
CA ASN A 63 -6.00 -2.78 -6.48
C ASN A 63 -5.70 -3.20 -5.05
N VAL A 64 -5.79 -4.48 -4.76
CA VAL A 64 -5.60 -5.05 -3.41
C VAL A 64 -6.48 -4.37 -2.35
N SER A 65 -7.61 -3.78 -2.76
CA SER A 65 -8.45 -2.99 -1.87
C SER A 65 -9.94 -3.18 -2.17
N ASN A 66 -10.66 -3.74 -1.19
CA ASN A 66 -12.11 -3.63 -1.17
C ASN A 66 -12.51 -2.35 -0.43
N PHE A 67 -12.30 -1.22 -1.09
CA PHE A 67 -12.36 0.12 -0.51
C PHE A 67 -13.65 0.42 0.24
N LEU A 68 -14.80 0.07 -0.32
CA LEU A 68 -16.10 0.29 0.34
C LEU A 68 -16.26 -0.47 1.66
N ASN A 69 -15.61 -1.63 1.80
CA ASN A 69 -15.64 -2.39 3.06
C ASN A 69 -14.57 -1.95 4.06
N GLN A 70 -13.57 -1.22 3.60
CA GLN A 70 -12.44 -0.78 4.40
C GLN A 70 -12.56 0.67 4.86
N SER A 71 -13.43 1.43 4.23
CA SER A 71 -13.62 2.85 4.51
C SER A 71 -14.83 3.08 5.40
N PRO A 72 -14.79 4.07 6.29
CA PRO A 72 -15.97 4.52 7.01
C PRO A 72 -16.95 5.17 6.03
N ASP A 73 -18.23 5.19 6.41
CA ASP A 73 -19.31 5.84 5.68
C ASP A 73 -19.40 5.45 4.19
N ALA A 74 -19.56 4.14 3.95
CA ALA A 74 -19.67 3.61 2.60
C ALA A 74 -20.85 4.20 1.80
N HIS A 75 -21.95 4.60 2.46
CA HIS A 75 -23.10 5.23 1.81
C HIS A 75 -22.70 6.57 1.20
N ARG A 76 -22.01 7.40 1.94
CA ARG A 76 -21.52 8.70 1.44
C ARG A 76 -20.55 8.51 0.27
N ILE A 77 -19.72 7.49 0.32
CA ILE A 77 -18.80 7.17 -0.79
C ILE A 77 -19.60 6.83 -2.05
N ILE A 78 -20.64 5.99 -1.93
CA ILE A 78 -21.47 5.58 -3.06
C ILE A 78 -22.28 6.75 -3.60
N ASP A 79 -22.87 7.55 -2.74
CA ASP A 79 -23.86 8.57 -3.13
C ASP A 79 -23.22 9.90 -3.53
N GLU A 80 -22.06 10.25 -2.96
CA GLU A 80 -21.44 11.54 -3.17
C GLU A 80 -20.06 11.47 -3.81
N VAL A 81 -19.20 10.45 -3.48
CA VAL A 81 -17.84 10.40 -3.99
C VAL A 81 -17.77 9.76 -5.37
N PHE A 82 -18.27 8.54 -5.51
CA PHE A 82 -18.17 7.79 -6.77
C PHE A 82 -18.85 8.49 -7.96
N PRO A 83 -20.00 9.14 -7.82
CA PRO A 83 -20.61 9.89 -8.94
C PRO A 83 -19.79 11.09 -9.44
N ASN A 84 -18.85 11.57 -8.63
CA ASN A 84 -17.95 12.69 -9.01
C ASN A 84 -16.61 12.21 -9.59
N ILE A 85 -16.38 10.90 -9.68
CA ILE A 85 -15.19 10.32 -10.31
C ILE A 85 -15.56 9.82 -11.71
N SER A 86 -14.89 10.33 -12.73
CA SER A 86 -15.22 10.04 -14.12
C SER A 86 -14.94 8.59 -14.52
N THR A 87 -13.97 7.94 -13.87
CA THR A 87 -13.61 6.56 -14.19
C THR A 87 -13.10 5.84 -12.93
N ILE A 88 -13.73 4.73 -12.62
CA ILE A 88 -13.36 3.84 -11.52
C ILE A 88 -12.96 2.49 -12.09
N VAL A 89 -11.72 2.08 -11.86
CA VAL A 89 -11.19 0.76 -12.22
C VAL A 89 -10.94 -0.05 -10.95
N VAL A 90 -11.35 -1.30 -10.95
CA VAL A 90 -11.06 -2.25 -9.86
C VAL A 90 -10.34 -3.47 -10.42
N ALA A 91 -9.16 -3.76 -9.89
CA ALA A 91 -8.45 -5.00 -10.14
C ALA A 91 -8.58 -5.89 -8.88
N ASP A 92 -9.34 -6.96 -8.97
CA ASP A 92 -9.63 -7.83 -7.82
C ASP A 92 -9.90 -9.27 -8.31
N PRO A 93 -9.40 -10.30 -7.63
CA PRO A 93 -9.75 -11.69 -7.94
C PRO A 93 -11.19 -12.04 -7.58
N TRP A 94 -11.86 -11.19 -6.81
CA TRP A 94 -13.21 -11.40 -6.33
C TRP A 94 -14.16 -10.28 -6.74
N TRP A 95 -15.43 -10.61 -6.88
CA TRP A 95 -16.49 -9.65 -7.17
C TRP A 95 -16.90 -8.91 -5.89
N THR A 96 -16.04 -8.00 -5.44
CA THR A 96 -16.22 -7.22 -4.20
C THR A 96 -17.33 -6.17 -4.29
N TRP A 97 -17.70 -5.57 -3.15
CA TRP A 97 -18.63 -4.43 -3.16
C TRP A 97 -18.08 -3.26 -3.96
N THR A 98 -16.79 -2.96 -3.84
CA THR A 98 -16.14 -1.90 -4.64
C THR A 98 -16.23 -2.20 -6.13
N ALA A 99 -16.01 -3.45 -6.53
CA ALA A 99 -16.12 -3.88 -7.93
C ALA A 99 -17.52 -3.70 -8.54
N LYS A 100 -18.57 -3.74 -7.72
CA LYS A 100 -19.95 -3.53 -8.20
C LYS A 100 -20.26 -2.09 -8.62
N TYR A 101 -19.46 -1.14 -8.19
CA TYR A 101 -19.59 0.28 -8.51
C TYR A 101 -18.50 0.77 -9.47
N ALA A 102 -17.65 -0.12 -9.96
CA ALA A 102 -16.61 0.21 -10.91
C ALA A 102 -17.14 0.31 -12.34
N ASP A 103 -16.54 1.17 -13.15
CA ASP A 103 -16.78 1.23 -14.60
C ASP A 103 -16.07 0.09 -15.31
N TYR A 104 -14.90 -0.31 -14.80
CA TYR A 104 -14.11 -1.41 -15.33
C TYR A 104 -13.64 -2.32 -14.20
N VAL A 105 -13.87 -3.63 -14.37
CA VAL A 105 -13.36 -4.65 -13.47
C VAL A 105 -12.36 -5.51 -14.23
N LEU A 106 -11.14 -5.57 -13.71
CA LEU A 106 -10.05 -6.34 -14.26
C LEU A 106 -9.85 -7.59 -13.40
N PRO A 107 -9.84 -8.79 -13.97
CA PRO A 107 -9.61 -10.00 -13.21
C PRO A 107 -8.15 -10.06 -12.76
N ALA A 108 -7.90 -9.98 -11.47
CA ALA A 108 -6.59 -10.12 -10.88
C ALA A 108 -6.27 -11.58 -10.53
N THR A 109 -5.00 -11.91 -10.55
CA THR A 109 -4.52 -13.24 -10.13
C THR A 109 -4.63 -13.41 -8.62
N SER A 110 -4.75 -14.66 -8.19
CA SER A 110 -4.63 -15.06 -6.79
C SER A 110 -3.16 -15.21 -6.39
N LEU A 111 -2.89 -15.33 -5.08
CA LEU A 111 -1.55 -15.53 -4.53
C LEU A 111 -0.80 -16.73 -5.15
N TRP A 112 -1.49 -17.71 -5.68
CA TRP A 112 -0.89 -18.93 -6.26
C TRP A 112 -0.43 -18.77 -7.71
N GLU A 113 -0.74 -17.63 -8.34
CA GLU A 113 -0.63 -17.43 -9.78
C GLU A 113 0.41 -16.37 -10.18
N TYR A 114 1.10 -15.72 -9.23
CA TYR A 114 2.04 -14.64 -9.54
C TYR A 114 3.32 -14.67 -8.71
N TRP A 115 4.30 -13.88 -9.14
CA TRP A 115 5.52 -13.59 -8.42
C TRP A 115 5.30 -12.43 -7.45
N ASP A 116 5.73 -12.58 -6.20
CA ASP A 116 5.66 -11.52 -5.20
C ASP A 116 6.74 -11.68 -4.12
N LEU A 117 6.90 -10.63 -3.33
CA LEU A 117 7.76 -10.61 -2.17
C LEU A 117 7.05 -9.87 -1.05
N TYR A 118 6.92 -10.52 0.09
CA TYR A 118 6.35 -9.94 1.31
C TYR A 118 7.42 -9.75 2.37
N ASP A 119 7.70 -8.51 2.74
CA ASP A 119 8.47 -8.25 3.93
C ASP A 119 7.53 -8.16 5.15
N ARG A 120 7.80 -9.00 6.09
CA ARG A 120 7.15 -9.02 7.41
C ARG A 120 8.23 -9.26 8.43
N ALA A 121 8.90 -8.16 8.85
CA ALA A 121 9.98 -8.32 9.81
C ALA A 121 9.58 -9.30 10.93
N PRO A 122 10.39 -10.29 11.18
CA PRO A 122 11.76 -10.54 10.75
C PRO A 122 11.94 -11.31 9.44
N TRP A 123 10.89 -11.55 8.70
CA TRP A 123 10.89 -12.45 7.56
C TRP A 123 10.60 -11.70 6.26
N VAL A 124 11.23 -12.16 5.21
CA VAL A 124 10.86 -11.89 3.83
C VAL A 124 10.32 -13.19 3.24
N PHE A 125 9.08 -13.18 2.80
CA PHE A 125 8.45 -14.31 2.12
C PHE A 125 8.54 -14.09 0.62
N LEU A 126 9.01 -15.11 -0.08
CA LEU A 126 9.12 -15.13 -1.53
C LEU A 126 8.01 -16.00 -2.11
N VAL A 127 7.24 -15.44 -3.00
CA VAL A 127 6.13 -16.11 -3.67
C VAL A 127 6.48 -16.28 -5.14
N LYS A 128 6.32 -17.50 -5.64
CA LYS A 128 6.40 -17.82 -7.06
C LYS A 128 5.11 -18.49 -7.51
N PRO A 129 4.72 -18.38 -8.78
CA PRO A 129 3.54 -19.06 -9.29
C PRO A 129 3.60 -20.56 -9.01
N ALA A 130 2.56 -21.11 -8.41
CA ALA A 130 2.36 -22.54 -8.23
C ALA A 130 1.43 -23.12 -9.29
N ILE A 131 0.60 -22.28 -9.89
CA ILE A 131 -0.32 -22.62 -10.98
C ILE A 131 -0.31 -21.49 -12.02
N GLU A 132 -0.74 -21.82 -13.24
CA GLU A 132 -0.97 -20.81 -14.28
C GLU A 132 -2.18 -19.92 -13.92
N PRO A 133 -2.16 -18.63 -14.32
CA PRO A 133 -3.30 -17.75 -14.15
C PRO A 133 -4.60 -18.30 -14.74
N LEU A 134 -5.70 -18.18 -14.02
CA LEU A 134 -7.00 -18.65 -14.47
C LEU A 134 -7.65 -17.67 -15.45
N GLY A 135 -8.07 -18.16 -16.59
CA GLY A 135 -8.78 -17.35 -17.60
C GLY A 135 -7.95 -16.18 -18.13
N GLU A 136 -8.46 -14.98 -18.02
CA GLU A 136 -7.78 -13.76 -18.46
C GLU A 136 -7.12 -12.98 -17.31
N SER A 137 -7.05 -13.58 -16.12
CA SER A 137 -6.47 -12.90 -14.95
C SER A 137 -5.01 -12.53 -15.17
N LYS A 138 -4.62 -11.37 -14.64
CA LYS A 138 -3.28 -10.81 -14.69
C LYS A 138 -2.87 -10.38 -13.29
N SER A 139 -1.59 -10.46 -13.00
CA SER A 139 -1.04 -9.81 -11.82
C SER A 139 -1.07 -8.28 -11.95
N ASP A 140 -1.08 -7.57 -10.84
CA ASP A 140 -1.01 -6.11 -10.84
C ASP A 140 0.21 -5.61 -11.63
N CYS A 141 1.34 -6.30 -11.50
CA CYS A 141 2.57 -6.00 -12.24
C CYS A 141 2.35 -6.11 -13.75
N GLU A 142 1.71 -7.17 -14.23
CA GLU A 142 1.41 -7.36 -15.66
C GLU A 142 0.41 -6.32 -16.17
N MET A 143 -0.63 -6.01 -15.39
CA MET A 143 -1.60 -4.97 -15.74
C MET A 143 -0.93 -3.61 -15.89
N MET A 144 -0.04 -3.25 -14.96
CA MET A 144 0.73 -2.00 -15.02
C MET A 144 1.72 -1.99 -16.19
N THR A 145 2.37 -3.10 -16.49
CA THR A 145 3.24 -3.23 -17.67
C THR A 145 2.45 -2.98 -18.95
N MET A 146 1.30 -3.65 -19.10
CA MET A 146 0.43 -3.45 -20.28
C MET A 146 -0.10 -2.03 -20.41
N LEU A 147 -0.40 -1.37 -19.30
CA LEU A 147 -0.81 0.03 -19.28
C LEU A 147 0.35 0.95 -19.66
N ALA A 148 1.51 0.76 -19.07
CA ALA A 148 2.72 1.57 -19.33
C ALA A 148 3.10 1.53 -20.80
N GLU A 149 3.06 0.38 -21.44
CA GLU A 149 3.29 0.25 -22.89
C GLU A 149 2.32 1.13 -23.71
N ARG A 150 1.03 1.13 -23.36
CA ARG A 150 -0.01 1.88 -24.08
C ARG A 150 0.08 3.39 -23.91
N VAL A 151 0.59 3.85 -22.77
CA VAL A 151 0.76 5.28 -22.49
C VAL A 151 2.17 5.79 -22.83
N GLY A 152 3.01 4.95 -23.43
CA GLY A 152 4.35 5.34 -23.87
C GLY A 152 5.41 5.34 -22.76
N LEU A 153 5.17 4.64 -21.65
CA LEU A 153 6.07 4.49 -20.52
C LEU A 153 6.70 3.09 -20.43
N GLY A 154 6.60 2.29 -21.50
CA GLY A 154 7.07 0.91 -21.52
C GLY A 154 8.56 0.76 -21.18
N ASP A 155 9.40 1.71 -21.59
CA ASP A 155 10.84 1.68 -21.27
C ASP A 155 11.12 1.77 -19.76
N LEU A 156 10.24 2.45 -19.01
CA LEU A 156 10.35 2.60 -17.56
C LEU A 156 9.79 1.38 -16.79
N TRP A 157 8.95 0.59 -17.46
CA TRP A 157 8.23 -0.54 -16.85
C TRP A 157 8.41 -1.81 -17.69
N SER A 158 9.67 -2.18 -17.96
CA SER A 158 10.02 -3.22 -18.92
C SER A 158 10.38 -4.58 -18.32
N LYS A 159 10.46 -4.68 -16.98
CA LYS A 159 10.84 -5.92 -16.30
C LYS A 159 9.66 -6.90 -16.24
N THR A 160 9.96 -8.17 -16.33
CA THR A 160 9.02 -9.24 -15.98
C THR A 160 8.67 -9.21 -14.48
N PRO A 161 7.56 -9.82 -14.05
CA PRO A 161 7.23 -9.94 -12.63
C PRO A 161 8.36 -10.55 -11.79
N GLU A 162 9.02 -11.61 -12.28
CA GLU A 162 10.18 -12.20 -11.60
C GLU A 162 11.35 -11.24 -11.48
N GLU A 163 11.69 -10.52 -12.55
CA GLU A 163 12.77 -9.53 -12.54
C GLU A 163 12.48 -8.36 -11.60
N TRP A 164 11.21 -7.95 -11.47
CA TRP A 164 10.81 -6.95 -10.47
C TRP A 164 11.06 -7.47 -9.07
N VAL A 165 10.60 -8.68 -8.74
CA VAL A 165 10.79 -9.29 -7.41
C VAL A 165 12.28 -9.47 -7.10
N ARG A 166 13.09 -9.92 -8.05
CA ARG A 166 14.55 -10.06 -7.92
C ARG A 166 15.25 -8.72 -7.69
N SER A 167 14.74 -7.64 -8.25
CA SER A 167 15.35 -6.31 -8.13
C SER A 167 14.88 -5.53 -6.89
N TRP A 168 13.93 -6.05 -6.14
CA TRP A 168 13.33 -5.34 -5.02
C TRP A 168 14.20 -5.30 -3.75
N PRO A 169 14.94 -6.38 -3.36
CA PRO A 169 15.81 -6.33 -2.21
C PRO A 169 16.89 -5.26 -2.39
N ASN A 170 16.93 -4.29 -1.48
CA ASN A 170 17.97 -3.27 -1.50
C ASN A 170 19.26 -3.81 -0.88
N PRO A 171 20.35 -3.99 -1.64
CA PRO A 171 21.59 -4.54 -1.12
C PRO A 171 22.28 -3.65 -0.07
N ASP A 172 21.93 -2.36 -0.03
CA ASP A 172 22.47 -1.40 0.94
C ASP A 172 21.69 -1.42 2.27
N SER A 173 20.61 -2.17 2.34
CA SER A 173 19.83 -2.32 3.58
C SER A 173 20.37 -3.46 4.42
N SER A 174 20.60 -3.20 5.71
CA SER A 174 21.01 -4.23 6.68
C SER A 174 19.99 -5.37 6.81
N ALA A 175 18.73 -5.13 6.43
CA ALA A 175 17.69 -6.17 6.38
C ALA A 175 17.96 -7.25 5.34
N PHE A 176 18.75 -6.93 4.30
CA PHE A 176 19.12 -7.84 3.22
C PHE A 176 20.62 -8.20 3.23
N GLU A 177 21.32 -7.95 4.32
CA GLU A 177 22.71 -8.37 4.46
C GLU A 177 22.82 -9.90 4.34
N GLY A 178 23.62 -10.36 3.34
CA GLY A 178 23.76 -11.77 3.05
C GLY A 178 22.55 -12.43 2.34
N PHE A 179 21.59 -11.63 1.87
CA PHE A 179 20.45 -12.17 1.15
C PHE A 179 20.85 -12.78 -0.20
N ASP A 180 20.47 -14.03 -0.40
CA ASP A 180 20.57 -14.73 -1.69
C ASP A 180 19.17 -15.12 -2.17
N PHE A 181 18.80 -14.59 -3.31
CA PHE A 181 17.44 -14.79 -3.84
C PHE A 181 17.19 -16.26 -4.19
N ASP A 182 18.17 -16.95 -4.78
CA ASP A 182 17.97 -18.32 -5.26
C ASP A 182 17.94 -19.32 -4.09
N GLU A 183 18.62 -19.03 -3.00
CA GLU A 183 18.49 -19.78 -1.76
C GLU A 183 17.13 -19.49 -1.08
N ALA A 184 16.78 -18.21 -0.96
CA ALA A 184 15.55 -17.79 -0.32
C ALA A 184 14.30 -18.31 -1.03
N ILE A 185 14.30 -18.39 -2.37
CA ILE A 185 13.17 -18.92 -3.14
C ILE A 185 13.00 -20.43 -3.00
N LYS A 186 14.05 -21.17 -2.67
CA LYS A 186 13.95 -22.61 -2.38
C LYS A 186 13.26 -22.85 -1.05
N GLU A 187 13.58 -22.05 -0.05
CA GLU A 187 13.01 -22.10 1.29
C GLU A 187 11.63 -21.45 1.36
N GLY A 188 11.27 -20.56 0.40
CA GLY A 188 10.07 -19.77 0.39
C GLY A 188 10.14 -18.57 1.34
N MET A 189 11.21 -18.39 2.10
CA MET A 189 11.40 -17.30 3.02
C MET A 189 12.87 -17.02 3.31
N TRP A 190 13.13 -15.81 3.78
CA TRP A 190 14.41 -15.33 4.27
C TRP A 190 14.26 -14.73 5.66
N GLY A 191 15.12 -15.13 6.59
CA GLY A 191 15.21 -14.49 7.90
C GLY A 191 16.14 -13.30 7.86
N MET A 192 15.65 -12.12 8.21
CA MET A 192 16.47 -10.91 8.29
C MET A 192 17.53 -11.06 9.39
N PRO A 193 18.81 -10.67 9.19
CA PRO A 193 19.88 -10.86 10.16
C PRO A 193 19.81 -9.89 11.35
N THR A 194 18.64 -9.50 11.76
CA THR A 194 18.42 -8.47 12.80
C THR A 194 18.55 -8.98 14.24
N GLY A 195 18.81 -10.28 14.43
CA GLY A 195 19.10 -10.86 15.75
C GLY A 195 17.98 -10.82 16.80
N ILE A 196 16.77 -10.43 16.37
CA ILE A 196 15.64 -10.19 17.28
C ILE A 196 14.89 -11.50 17.67
N TYR A 197 15.29 -12.67 17.13
CA TYR A 197 14.35 -13.79 17.00
C TYR A 197 14.79 -15.11 17.63
N ASP A 198 15.88 -15.10 18.35
CA ASP A 198 16.27 -16.24 19.18
C ASP A 198 15.35 -16.41 20.39
N GLU A 199 14.68 -15.32 20.78
CA GLU A 199 13.71 -15.29 21.87
C GLU A 199 12.39 -14.63 21.37
N PRO A 200 11.24 -15.03 21.87
CA PRO A 200 9.96 -14.38 21.54
C PRO A 200 9.99 -12.89 21.89
N LEU A 201 9.69 -12.03 20.91
CA LEU A 201 9.57 -10.59 21.15
C LEU A 201 8.32 -10.31 22.01
N ILE A 202 8.53 -9.82 23.21
CA ILE A 202 7.47 -9.25 24.05
C ILE A 202 7.46 -7.75 23.83
N VAL A 203 6.48 -7.28 23.09
CA VAL A 203 6.35 -5.85 22.78
C VAL A 203 6.10 -5.07 24.06
N PHE A 204 6.88 -4.00 24.29
CA PHE A 204 6.83 -3.18 25.49
C PHE A 204 7.09 -3.93 26.81
N GLU A 205 7.95 -4.95 26.81
CA GLU A 205 8.35 -5.68 28.01
C GLU A 205 8.91 -4.74 29.08
N ASP A 206 9.64 -3.72 28.65
CA ASP A 206 10.21 -2.66 29.50
C ASP A 206 9.17 -1.61 29.93
N GLN A 207 7.93 -1.71 29.44
CA GLN A 207 6.84 -0.75 29.66
C GLN A 207 7.21 0.70 29.26
N GLN A 208 8.15 0.85 28.32
CA GLN A 208 8.50 2.14 27.73
C GLN A 208 7.69 2.38 26.47
N TYR A 209 6.96 3.48 26.45
CA TYR A 209 6.12 3.87 25.30
C TYR A 209 6.63 5.17 24.72
N GLN A 210 6.52 5.32 23.40
CA GLN A 210 6.89 6.55 22.69
C GLN A 210 5.76 7.60 22.80
N THR A 211 5.42 7.95 24.02
CA THR A 211 4.41 8.94 24.36
C THR A 211 5.04 10.03 25.21
N PRO A 212 4.44 11.23 25.34
CA PRO A 212 4.96 12.30 26.19
C PRO A 212 5.22 11.87 27.64
N THR A 213 4.40 10.99 28.19
CA THR A 213 4.56 10.48 29.57
C THR A 213 5.45 9.26 29.71
N GLY A 214 5.85 8.66 28.57
CA GLY A 214 6.56 7.37 28.53
C GLY A 214 5.71 6.18 29.00
N ARG A 215 4.39 6.35 29.10
CA ARG A 215 3.42 5.33 29.51
C ARG A 215 2.35 5.15 28.44
N PHE A 216 1.60 4.07 28.51
CA PHE A 216 0.38 3.94 27.71
C PHE A 216 -0.62 5.04 28.11
N GLU A 217 -1.03 5.85 27.13
CA GLU A 217 -1.92 6.99 27.37
C GLU A 217 -3.33 6.70 26.87
N PHE A 218 -4.33 6.96 27.71
CA PHE A 218 -5.75 6.95 27.36
C PHE A 218 -6.27 8.34 27.01
N TYR A 219 -5.50 9.36 27.33
CA TYR A 219 -5.76 10.75 27.07
C TYR A 219 -4.63 11.30 26.19
N THR A 220 -4.98 11.92 25.07
CA THR A 220 -4.02 12.45 24.10
C THR A 220 -4.14 13.99 24.05
N GLU A 221 -3.12 14.69 24.55
CA GLU A 221 -3.14 16.16 24.59
C GLU A 221 -3.22 16.78 23.19
N ASP A 222 -2.60 16.16 22.20
CA ASP A 222 -2.61 16.60 20.80
C ASP A 222 -4.00 16.63 20.16
N MET A 223 -4.97 15.94 20.78
CA MET A 223 -6.35 15.87 20.30
C MET A 223 -7.31 16.81 21.05
N VAL A 224 -6.79 17.63 21.98
CA VAL A 224 -7.62 18.56 22.77
C VAL A 224 -8.31 19.60 21.89
N GLU A 225 -7.63 20.09 20.86
CA GLU A 225 -8.19 21.08 19.94
C GLU A 225 -9.40 20.54 19.15
N PHE A 226 -9.53 19.22 19.02
CA PHE A 226 -10.62 18.54 18.32
C PHE A 226 -11.71 18.03 19.27
N ASP A 227 -11.57 18.24 20.58
CA ASP A 227 -12.41 17.66 21.64
C ASP A 227 -12.44 16.11 21.63
N GLU A 228 -11.36 15.48 21.11
CA GLU A 228 -11.18 14.04 20.89
C GLU A 228 -10.03 13.46 21.73
N GLN A 229 -9.65 14.10 22.81
CA GLN A 229 -8.53 13.71 23.67
C GLN A 229 -8.74 12.34 24.34
N VAL A 230 -9.99 11.92 24.48
CA VAL A 230 -10.41 10.58 24.86
C VAL A 230 -11.34 10.07 23.75
N PRO A 231 -11.12 8.88 23.18
CA PRO A 231 -11.99 8.34 22.15
C PRO A 231 -13.46 8.33 22.60
N THR A 232 -14.29 9.08 21.90
CA THR A 232 -15.74 9.15 22.15
C THR A 232 -16.50 8.70 20.90
N HIS A 233 -17.75 8.26 21.10
CA HIS A 233 -18.60 7.97 19.95
C HIS A 233 -19.12 9.28 19.37
N THR A 234 -18.79 9.55 18.11
CA THR A 234 -19.37 10.62 17.32
C THR A 234 -20.51 10.04 16.47
N PRO A 235 -21.76 10.45 16.65
CA PRO A 235 -22.84 10.00 15.79
C PRO A 235 -22.59 10.40 14.33
N ALA A 236 -22.92 9.53 13.40
CA ALA A 236 -22.84 9.80 11.97
C ALA A 236 -23.91 10.78 11.51
#